data_ddbc0afbebbf72dda58a22fa3f1cbace
#
_entry.id   ddbc0afbebbf72dda58a22fa3f1cbace
#
_cell.length_a   1.000
_cell.length_b   1.000
_cell.length_c   1.000
_cell.angle_alpha   90.00
_cell.angle_beta   90.00
_cell.angle_gamma   90.00
#
_symmetry.space_group_name_H-M   'P 1'
#
loop_
_entity.id
_entity.type
_entity.pdbx_description
1 polymer ?
#
loop_
_entity_poly.entity_id
_entity_poly.type
_entity_poly.pdbx_seq_one_letter_code
_entity_poly.pdbx_strand_id
1 'polypeptide(L)'
;EDGKEIMHPGYVAKEPPKSYWNLAGAMYAYIYTETAKMGIDVLGESQLVGFPSQFPSVSMMDYNTTEPNARFWILKLLKDNFGLGDKLVETTNPSSSLAAQAFETRHGKILLVINKRNREQQITLPEETDGASVSLVAPSTGDHAPAEQTLHGHPLSRQPFEVAVVQYE
;
A
#
# COMPACT_ATOMS: atom_id res chain seq x y z
N GLU A 1 10.33 14.98 10.09
CA GLU A 1 10.30 15.13 11.56
C GLU A 1 11.69 14.83 12.10
N ASP A 2 12.30 15.80 12.74
CA ASP A 2 13.69 15.74 13.19
C ASP A 2 13.80 15.84 14.73
N GLY A 3 12.68 15.68 15.43
CA GLY A 3 12.59 15.74 16.89
C GLY A 3 12.52 17.17 17.47
N LYS A 4 12.59 18.20 16.64
CA LYS A 4 12.45 19.58 17.11
C LYS A 4 11.06 19.89 17.62
N GLU A 5 10.07 19.16 17.14
CA GLU A 5 8.67 19.25 17.53
C GLU A 5 8.49 19.06 19.04
N ILE A 6 9.26 18.16 19.63
CA ILE A 6 9.21 17.87 21.06
C ILE A 6 9.83 19.00 21.88
N MET A 7 10.90 19.58 21.37
CA MET A 7 11.66 20.64 22.06
C MET A 7 11.05 22.04 21.90
N HIS A 8 10.27 22.23 20.84
CA HIS A 8 9.68 23.53 20.47
C HIS A 8 8.20 23.39 20.12
N PRO A 9 7.29 23.44 21.10
CA PRO A 9 5.85 23.16 20.88
C PRO A 9 5.14 24.04 19.84
N GLY A 10 5.71 25.15 19.44
CA GLY A 10 5.17 26.01 18.35
C GLY A 10 5.77 25.72 16.96
N TYR A 11 6.70 24.78 16.89
CA TYR A 11 7.31 24.40 15.62
C TYR A 11 6.38 23.47 14.83
N VAL A 12 6.21 23.75 13.55
CA VAL A 12 5.51 22.85 12.62
C VAL A 12 6.57 22.27 11.69
N ALA A 13 6.64 20.93 11.67
CA ALA A 13 7.58 20.24 10.81
C ALA A 13 7.29 20.55 9.33
N LYS A 14 8.32 20.51 8.52
CA LYS A 14 8.17 20.65 7.08
C LYS A 14 7.34 19.48 6.53
N GLU A 15 6.43 19.80 5.64
CA GLU A 15 5.58 18.80 4.99
C GLU A 15 6.43 17.71 4.31
N PRO A 16 6.11 16.41 4.52
CA PRO A 16 6.83 15.32 3.90
C PRO A 16 6.72 15.37 2.37
N PRO A 17 7.73 14.90 1.64
CA PRO A 17 7.62 14.76 0.18
C PRO A 17 6.52 13.75 -0.18
N LYS A 18 5.86 13.91 -1.32
CA LYS A 18 4.74 13.04 -1.75
C LYS A 18 5.09 11.54 -1.75
N SER A 19 6.32 11.19 -2.12
CA SER A 19 6.80 9.80 -2.08
C SER A 19 6.80 9.17 -0.68
N TYR A 20 6.78 9.98 0.38
CA TYR A 20 6.63 9.51 1.76
C TYR A 20 5.29 8.79 1.98
N TRP A 21 4.23 9.28 1.38
CA TRP A 21 2.90 8.67 1.53
C TRP A 21 2.82 7.30 0.87
N ASN A 22 3.50 7.11 -0.28
CA ASN A 22 3.63 5.79 -0.89
C ASN A 22 4.46 4.85 -0.03
N LEU A 23 5.58 5.32 0.55
CA LEU A 23 6.38 4.54 1.49
C LEU A 23 5.55 4.12 2.70
N ALA A 24 4.85 5.07 3.35
CA ALA A 24 4.04 4.80 4.53
C ALA A 24 2.92 3.79 4.23
N GLY A 25 2.25 3.93 3.08
CA GLY A 25 1.22 3.00 2.65
C GLY A 25 1.77 1.60 2.29
N ALA A 26 2.90 1.52 1.59
CA ALA A 26 3.56 0.25 1.28
C ALA A 26 4.04 -0.47 2.55
N MET A 27 4.56 0.27 3.52
CA MET A 27 4.92 -0.27 4.83
C MET A 27 3.69 -0.82 5.55
N TYR A 28 2.56 -0.11 5.53
CA TYR A 28 1.32 -0.58 6.13
C TYR A 28 0.81 -1.86 5.43
N ALA A 29 0.79 -1.89 4.10
CA ALA A 29 0.39 -3.09 3.36
C ALA A 29 1.27 -4.30 3.69
N TYR A 30 2.57 -4.09 3.86
CA TYR A 30 3.49 -5.13 4.28
C TYR A 30 3.21 -5.60 5.71
N ILE A 31 3.01 -4.69 6.66
CA ILE A 31 2.64 -5.02 8.05
C ILE A 31 1.32 -5.79 8.08
N TYR A 32 0.31 -5.35 7.33
CA TYR A 32 -0.96 -6.06 7.18
C TYR A 32 -0.75 -7.53 6.77
N THR A 33 0.07 -7.76 5.75
CA THR A 33 0.38 -9.11 5.27
C THR A 33 1.06 -9.96 6.34
N GLU A 34 2.08 -9.42 7.01
CA GLU A 34 2.83 -10.17 8.02
C GLU A 34 1.99 -10.45 9.28
N THR A 35 1.17 -9.50 9.72
CA THR A 35 0.28 -9.70 10.88
C THR A 35 -0.83 -10.71 10.58
N ALA A 36 -1.36 -10.72 9.35
CA ALA A 36 -2.31 -11.74 8.93
C ALA A 36 -1.69 -13.16 8.98
N LYS A 37 -0.44 -13.31 8.55
CA LYS A 37 0.30 -14.59 8.67
C LYS A 37 0.52 -15.03 10.13
N MET A 38 0.59 -14.10 11.05
CA MET A 38 0.70 -14.37 12.50
C MET A 38 -0.64 -14.71 13.15
N GLY A 39 -1.75 -14.67 12.42
CA GLY A 39 -3.09 -14.89 12.95
C GLY A 39 -3.63 -13.71 13.78
N ILE A 40 -3.19 -12.50 13.49
CA ILE A 40 -3.71 -11.29 14.14
C ILE A 40 -4.99 -10.87 13.44
N ASP A 41 -6.10 -10.86 14.17
CA ASP A 41 -7.43 -10.62 13.64
C ASP A 41 -7.74 -9.15 13.33
N VAL A 42 -7.07 -8.23 14.02
CA VAL A 42 -7.33 -6.79 13.89
C VAL A 42 -6.03 -6.00 13.82
N LEU A 43 -5.89 -5.24 12.76
CA LEU A 43 -4.84 -4.24 12.60
C LEU A 43 -5.50 -2.86 12.46
N GLY A 44 -5.37 -2.03 13.49
CA GLY A 44 -5.89 -0.67 13.51
C GLY A 44 -4.90 0.33 12.93
N GLU A 45 -5.42 1.37 12.30
CA GLU A 45 -4.67 2.54 11.88
C GLU A 45 -5.33 3.80 12.45
N SER A 46 -4.53 4.76 12.87
CA SER A 46 -4.99 6.01 13.45
C SER A 46 -4.71 7.21 12.54
N GLN A 47 -5.23 8.36 12.90
CA GLN A 47 -4.98 9.63 12.22
C GLN A 47 -5.54 9.68 10.79
N LEU A 48 -6.79 9.30 10.61
CA LEU A 48 -7.48 9.46 9.33
C LEU A 48 -7.40 10.91 8.87
N VAL A 49 -7.79 11.84 9.74
CA VAL A 49 -7.62 13.28 9.53
C VAL A 49 -6.80 13.81 10.69
N GLY A 50 -5.55 14.16 10.42
CA GLY A 50 -4.67 14.73 11.42
C GLY A 50 -5.04 16.19 11.69
N PHE A 51 -5.14 16.57 12.96
CA PHE A 51 -5.20 18.00 13.31
C PHE A 51 -3.93 18.69 12.80
N PRO A 52 -3.99 19.91 12.25
CA PRO A 52 -2.81 20.66 11.83
C PRO A 52 -1.88 20.84 13.01
N SER A 53 -0.82 20.10 13.04
CA SER A 53 0.08 19.98 14.18
C SER A 53 1.53 19.93 13.71
N GLN A 54 2.40 19.80 14.69
CA GLN A 54 3.82 19.56 14.48
C GLN A 54 4.15 18.19 13.84
N PHE A 55 3.17 17.31 13.65
CA PHE A 55 3.38 15.96 13.10
C PHE A 55 2.58 15.74 11.80
N PRO A 56 2.94 16.42 10.69
CA PRO A 56 2.19 16.28 9.44
C PRO A 56 2.28 14.89 8.82
N SER A 57 3.33 14.12 9.15
CA SER A 57 3.60 12.78 8.60
C SER A 57 2.62 11.69 9.04
N VAL A 58 1.75 11.94 10.01
CA VAL A 58 0.82 10.94 10.54
C VAL A 58 -0.56 10.97 9.88
N SER A 59 -0.92 12.06 9.20
CA SER A 59 -2.24 12.24 8.59
C SER A 59 -2.38 11.43 7.30
N MET A 60 -3.59 10.91 7.04
CA MET A 60 -3.97 10.27 5.79
C MET A 60 -4.78 11.17 4.87
N MET A 61 -5.38 12.22 5.43
CA MET A 61 -6.13 13.23 4.69
C MET A 61 -5.70 14.61 5.16
N ASP A 62 -5.65 15.56 4.25
CA ASP A 62 -5.39 16.95 4.59
C ASP A 62 -6.53 17.52 5.43
N TYR A 63 -6.18 18.22 6.51
CA TYR A 63 -7.17 18.75 7.44
C TYR A 63 -8.06 19.84 6.82
N ASN A 64 -7.51 20.68 5.96
CA ASN A 64 -8.23 21.83 5.40
C ASN A 64 -9.00 21.47 4.13
N THR A 65 -8.38 20.67 3.25
CA THR A 65 -8.96 20.31 1.93
C THR A 65 -9.72 19.00 1.97
N THR A 66 -9.49 18.16 2.98
CA THR A 66 -9.98 16.78 3.09
C THR A 66 -9.52 15.86 1.95
N GLU A 67 -8.51 16.28 1.19
CA GLU A 67 -7.93 15.47 0.14
C GLU A 67 -7.13 14.31 0.74
N PRO A 68 -7.38 13.08 0.30
CA PRO A 68 -6.64 11.91 0.75
C PRO A 68 -5.27 11.83 0.07
N ASN A 69 -4.27 11.28 0.77
CA ASN A 69 -2.97 10.97 0.21
C ASN A 69 -2.83 9.49 -0.18
N ALA A 70 -1.70 9.10 -0.76
CA ALA A 70 -1.46 7.72 -1.20
C ALA A 70 -1.59 6.69 -0.07
N ARG A 71 -1.27 7.03 1.18
CA ARG A 71 -1.45 6.14 2.34
C ARG A 71 -2.92 5.79 2.55
N PHE A 72 -3.83 6.76 2.47
CA PHE A 72 -5.27 6.52 2.52
C PHE A 72 -5.72 5.56 1.42
N TRP A 73 -5.27 5.82 0.19
CA TRP A 73 -5.69 5.01 -0.96
C TRP A 73 -5.20 3.57 -0.88
N ILE A 74 -4.00 3.33 -0.33
CA ILE A 74 -3.51 1.97 -0.09
C ILE A 74 -4.35 1.27 0.97
N LEU A 75 -4.71 1.94 2.07
CA LEU A 75 -5.60 1.37 3.09
C LEU A 75 -6.97 1.04 2.50
N LYS A 76 -7.51 1.94 1.69
CA LYS A 76 -8.78 1.70 0.99
C LYS A 76 -8.67 0.53 0.01
N LEU A 77 -7.58 0.44 -0.75
CA LEU A 77 -7.30 -0.69 -1.64
C LEU A 77 -7.31 -2.02 -0.88
N LEU A 78 -6.64 -2.10 0.26
CA LEU A 78 -6.67 -3.30 1.11
C LEU A 78 -8.08 -3.61 1.61
N LYS A 79 -8.78 -2.62 2.17
CA LYS A 79 -10.13 -2.79 2.70
C LYS A 79 -11.14 -3.24 1.65
N ASP A 80 -11.02 -2.76 0.42
CA ASP A 80 -11.97 -3.06 -0.65
C ASP A 80 -11.76 -4.47 -1.23
N ASN A 81 -10.54 -5.01 -1.15
CA ASN A 81 -10.18 -6.29 -1.77
C ASN A 81 -10.06 -7.45 -0.79
N PHE A 82 -9.87 -7.18 0.50
CA PHE A 82 -9.68 -8.22 1.51
C PHE A 82 -10.69 -8.09 2.65
N GLY A 83 -11.08 -9.23 3.23
CA GLY A 83 -12.06 -9.23 4.28
C GLY A 83 -12.13 -10.53 5.10
N LEU A 84 -13.09 -10.57 5.99
CA LEU A 84 -13.33 -11.71 6.84
C LEU A 84 -13.66 -12.97 6.01
N GLY A 85 -12.97 -14.05 6.29
CA GLY A 85 -13.13 -15.34 5.62
C GLY A 85 -12.19 -15.58 4.45
N ASP A 86 -11.41 -14.58 4.05
CA ASP A 86 -10.35 -14.76 3.07
C ASP A 86 -9.26 -15.67 3.62
N LYS A 87 -8.68 -16.51 2.75
CA LYS A 87 -7.67 -17.47 3.14
C LYS A 87 -6.32 -17.08 2.56
N LEU A 88 -5.31 -17.07 3.41
CA LEU A 88 -3.92 -16.98 2.98
C LEU A 88 -3.53 -18.27 2.23
N VAL A 89 -2.93 -18.08 1.06
CA VAL A 89 -2.37 -19.18 0.26
C VAL A 89 -0.85 -19.17 0.41
N GLU A 90 -0.24 -20.33 0.55
CA GLU A 90 1.22 -20.42 0.58
C GLU A 90 1.83 -19.77 -0.65
N THR A 91 2.69 -18.79 -0.42
CA THR A 91 3.24 -17.96 -1.48
C THR A 91 4.76 -17.88 -1.36
N THR A 92 5.44 -18.38 -2.37
CA THR A 92 6.91 -18.29 -2.45
C THR A 92 7.34 -17.02 -3.17
N ASN A 93 8.14 -16.20 -2.51
CA ASN A 93 8.73 -15.00 -3.08
C ASN A 93 10.22 -14.94 -2.72
N PRO A 94 11.13 -15.18 -3.65
CA PRO A 94 12.58 -15.17 -3.40
C PRO A 94 13.15 -13.75 -3.26
N SER A 95 12.39 -12.71 -3.60
CA SER A 95 12.87 -11.32 -3.58
C SER A 95 12.83 -10.72 -2.20
N SER A 96 13.96 -10.17 -1.74
CA SER A 96 14.00 -9.32 -0.55
C SER A 96 13.49 -7.89 -0.78
N SER A 97 13.33 -7.49 -2.04
CA SER A 97 12.92 -6.15 -2.46
C SER A 97 11.41 -6.01 -2.67
N LEU A 98 10.74 -7.12 -2.94
CA LEU A 98 9.30 -7.22 -3.12
C LEU A 98 8.69 -8.01 -1.97
N ALA A 99 7.43 -7.78 -1.67
CA ALA A 99 6.59 -8.72 -0.94
C ALA A 99 5.45 -9.15 -1.86
N ALA A 100 5.06 -10.42 -1.76
CA ALA A 100 3.91 -10.96 -2.46
C ALA A 100 3.17 -11.92 -1.54
N GLN A 101 1.83 -11.87 -1.56
CA GLN A 101 0.98 -12.78 -0.82
C GLN A 101 -0.30 -13.06 -1.61
N ALA A 102 -0.54 -14.34 -1.86
CA ALA A 102 -1.77 -14.80 -2.51
C ALA A 102 -2.88 -15.07 -1.48
N PHE A 103 -4.09 -14.81 -1.90
CA PHE A 103 -5.32 -15.04 -1.12
C PHE A 103 -6.37 -15.74 -1.97
N GLU A 104 -7.14 -16.62 -1.35
CA GLU A 104 -8.45 -17.03 -1.84
C GLU A 104 -9.52 -16.17 -1.17
N THR A 105 -10.29 -15.44 -1.96
CA THR A 105 -11.34 -14.55 -1.48
C THR A 105 -12.68 -14.96 -2.08
N ARG A 106 -13.77 -14.35 -1.62
CA ARG A 106 -15.10 -14.51 -2.23
C ARG A 106 -15.18 -14.02 -3.69
N HIS A 107 -14.18 -13.26 -4.14
CA HIS A 107 -14.11 -12.69 -5.49
C HIS A 107 -13.12 -13.42 -6.40
N GLY A 108 -12.59 -14.56 -5.99
CA GLY A 108 -11.58 -15.32 -6.70
C GLY A 108 -10.21 -15.24 -6.03
N LYS A 109 -9.17 -15.52 -6.80
CA LYS A 109 -7.78 -15.44 -6.33
C LYS A 109 -7.27 -14.02 -6.45
N ILE A 110 -6.58 -13.58 -5.43
CA ILE A 110 -5.98 -12.24 -5.38
C ILE A 110 -4.51 -12.39 -4.98
N LEU A 111 -3.63 -11.68 -5.70
CA LEU A 111 -2.23 -11.53 -5.33
C LEU A 111 -1.97 -10.09 -4.95
N LEU A 112 -1.59 -9.87 -3.69
CA LEU A 112 -1.08 -8.58 -3.21
C LEU A 112 0.42 -8.51 -3.50
N VAL A 113 0.86 -7.47 -4.21
CA VAL A 113 2.27 -7.24 -4.56
C VAL A 113 2.69 -5.87 -4.02
N ILE A 114 3.83 -5.84 -3.33
CA ILE A 114 4.33 -4.62 -2.67
C ILE A 114 5.80 -4.41 -3.05
N ASN A 115 6.12 -3.31 -3.70
CA ASN A 115 7.50 -2.89 -3.87
C ASN A 115 8.00 -2.18 -2.58
N LYS A 116 8.96 -2.80 -1.89
CA LYS A 116 9.53 -2.29 -0.63
C LYS A 116 10.72 -1.33 -0.85
N ARG A 117 10.98 -0.90 -2.07
CA ARG A 117 12.16 -0.11 -2.42
C ARG A 117 11.80 1.22 -3.07
N ASN A 118 12.64 2.21 -2.85
CA ASN A 118 12.56 3.51 -3.52
C ASN A 118 13.22 3.44 -4.91
N ARG A 119 12.89 2.41 -5.66
CA ARG A 119 13.30 2.22 -7.05
C ARG A 119 12.39 1.22 -7.74
N GLU A 120 12.39 1.27 -9.04
CA GLU A 120 11.67 0.31 -9.87
C GLU A 120 12.15 -1.13 -9.62
N GLN A 121 11.23 -2.08 -9.61
CA GLN A 121 11.50 -3.49 -9.47
C GLN A 121 10.80 -4.27 -10.58
N GLN A 122 11.50 -5.25 -11.15
CA GLN A 122 10.90 -6.17 -12.09
C GLN A 122 10.34 -7.38 -11.34
N ILE A 123 9.17 -7.85 -11.75
CA ILE A 123 8.54 -9.06 -11.23
C ILE A 123 7.99 -9.90 -12.39
N THR A 124 8.17 -11.20 -12.29
CA THR A 124 7.47 -12.17 -13.12
C THR A 124 6.39 -12.83 -12.27
N LEU A 125 5.15 -12.71 -12.68
CA LEU A 125 4.01 -13.34 -12.04
C LEU A 125 3.71 -14.69 -12.72
N PRO A 126 2.93 -15.58 -12.08
CA PRO A 126 2.46 -16.81 -12.71
C PRO A 126 1.72 -16.54 -14.03
N GLU A 127 1.82 -17.45 -15.00
CA GLU A 127 1.18 -17.29 -16.32
C GLU A 127 -0.35 -17.13 -16.24
N GLU A 128 -0.97 -17.77 -15.27
CA GLU A 128 -2.41 -17.66 -15.00
C GLU A 128 -2.87 -16.23 -14.66
N THR A 129 -1.95 -15.32 -14.38
CA THR A 129 -2.28 -13.91 -14.14
C THR A 129 -2.33 -13.07 -15.42
N ASP A 130 -2.04 -13.61 -16.58
CA ASP A 130 -2.18 -12.88 -17.84
C ASP A 130 -3.65 -12.57 -18.12
N GLY A 131 -3.95 -11.32 -18.47
CA GLY A 131 -5.32 -10.82 -18.56
C GLY A 131 -5.98 -10.42 -17.25
N ALA A 132 -5.30 -10.62 -16.12
CA ALA A 132 -5.83 -10.25 -14.79
C ALA A 132 -6.11 -8.76 -14.66
N SER A 133 -7.11 -8.43 -13.84
CA SER A 133 -7.34 -7.04 -13.41
C SER A 133 -6.33 -6.65 -12.34
N VAL A 134 -5.75 -5.46 -12.49
CA VAL A 134 -4.80 -4.88 -11.52
C VAL A 134 -5.29 -3.53 -11.06
N SER A 135 -5.47 -3.40 -9.76
CA SER A 135 -5.74 -2.15 -9.08
C SER A 135 -4.49 -1.74 -8.29
N LEU A 136 -3.96 -0.54 -8.51
CA LEU A 136 -2.68 -0.14 -7.94
C LEU A 136 -2.65 1.30 -7.43
N VAL A 137 -1.83 1.52 -6.41
CA VAL A 137 -1.43 2.84 -5.91
C VAL A 137 0.09 2.95 -6.00
N ALA A 138 0.55 3.99 -6.69
CA ALA A 138 1.97 4.21 -7.00
C ALA A 138 2.29 5.71 -7.02
N PRO A 139 3.55 6.13 -7.14
CA PRO A 139 3.90 7.54 -7.35
C PRO A 139 3.18 8.18 -8.54
N SER A 140 2.90 7.41 -9.59
CA SER A 140 2.14 7.89 -10.76
C SER A 140 0.66 8.17 -10.48
N THR A 141 0.05 7.56 -9.48
CA THR A 141 -1.32 7.86 -9.06
C THR A 141 -1.39 9.13 -8.20
N GLY A 142 -0.27 9.54 -7.61
CA GLY A 142 -0.23 10.69 -6.71
C GLY A 142 -1.19 10.54 -5.53
N ASP A 143 -2.01 11.55 -5.32
CA ASP A 143 -3.00 11.61 -4.23
C ASP A 143 -4.41 11.18 -4.73
N HIS A 144 -4.49 10.48 -5.86
CA HIS A 144 -5.75 10.02 -6.47
C HIS A 144 -6.04 8.56 -6.15
N ALA A 145 -7.27 8.15 -6.46
CA ALA A 145 -7.74 6.78 -6.33
C ALA A 145 -6.85 5.78 -7.09
N PRO A 146 -6.86 4.50 -6.70
CA PRO A 146 -6.12 3.46 -7.40
C PRO A 146 -6.35 3.50 -8.91
N ALA A 147 -5.29 3.31 -9.67
CA ALA A 147 -5.38 3.14 -11.12
C ALA A 147 -5.73 1.68 -11.44
N GLU A 148 -6.60 1.52 -12.41
CA GLU A 148 -7.00 0.20 -12.92
C GLU A 148 -6.31 -0.09 -14.24
N GLN A 149 -5.83 -1.32 -14.40
CA GLN A 149 -5.23 -1.77 -15.67
C GLN A 149 -5.44 -3.28 -15.85
N THR A 150 -5.30 -3.75 -17.07
CA THR A 150 -5.23 -5.18 -17.37
C THR A 150 -3.77 -5.58 -17.51
N LEU A 151 -3.43 -6.71 -16.92
CA LEU A 151 -2.09 -7.25 -16.98
C LEU A 151 -1.82 -7.85 -18.36
N HIS A 152 -0.73 -7.45 -19.00
CA HIS A 152 -0.30 -8.02 -20.26
C HIS A 152 1.20 -8.27 -20.27
N GLY A 153 1.57 -9.53 -20.48
CA GLY A 153 2.95 -9.96 -20.63
C GLY A 153 3.81 -9.89 -19.36
N HIS A 154 5.01 -10.41 -19.45
CA HIS A 154 6.02 -10.49 -18.39
C HIS A 154 7.41 -10.18 -18.94
N PRO A 155 8.35 -9.64 -18.14
CA PRO A 155 8.21 -9.17 -16.75
C PRO A 155 7.45 -7.86 -16.65
N LEU A 156 6.91 -7.61 -15.44
CA LEU A 156 6.23 -6.36 -15.10
C LEU A 156 7.16 -5.44 -14.33
N SER A 157 7.09 -4.14 -14.60
CA SER A 157 7.74 -3.13 -13.78
C SER A 157 6.80 -2.61 -12.69
N ARG A 158 7.31 -2.58 -11.46
CA ARG A 158 6.60 -2.01 -10.30
C ARG A 158 7.33 -0.76 -9.83
N GLN A 159 6.60 0.37 -9.78
CA GLN A 159 7.15 1.66 -9.39
C GLN A 159 7.65 1.67 -7.94
N PRO A 160 8.46 2.66 -7.52
CA PRO A 160 8.87 2.79 -6.12
C PRO A 160 7.69 2.78 -5.16
N PHE A 161 7.74 1.92 -4.13
CA PHE A 161 6.71 1.78 -3.10
C PHE A 161 5.29 1.52 -3.64
N GLU A 162 5.17 0.99 -4.84
CA GLU A 162 3.88 0.61 -5.40
C GLU A 162 3.26 -0.54 -4.61
N VAL A 163 1.96 -0.43 -4.38
CA VAL A 163 1.11 -1.52 -3.88
C VAL A 163 0.08 -1.84 -4.95
N ALA A 164 0.05 -3.10 -5.37
CA ALA A 164 -0.86 -3.58 -6.40
C ALA A 164 -1.63 -4.81 -5.92
N VAL A 165 -2.90 -4.86 -6.29
CA VAL A 165 -3.79 -6.00 -6.12
C VAL A 165 -4.05 -6.56 -7.51
N VAL A 166 -3.67 -7.81 -7.74
CA VAL A 166 -3.87 -8.54 -9.00
C VAL A 166 -4.97 -9.56 -8.77
N GLN A 167 -6.11 -9.41 -9.44
CA GLN A 167 -7.25 -10.32 -9.33
C GLN A 167 -7.33 -11.21 -10.57
N TYR A 168 -7.35 -12.54 -10.37
CA TYR A 168 -7.42 -13.55 -11.43
C TYR A 168 -8.31 -14.73 -11.01
N GLU A 169 -8.71 -15.55 -11.95
CA GLU A 169 -9.59 -16.70 -11.74
C GLU A 169 -8.83 -17.95 -11.23
#